data_0ae335e760bee5dba47046cb859d434b
#
_entry.id   0ae335e760bee5dba47046cb859d434b
#
_cell.length_a   1.000
_cell.length_b   1.000
_cell.length_c   1.000
_cell.angle_alpha   90.00
_cell.angle_beta   90.00
_cell.angle_gamma   90.00
#
_symmetry.space_group_name_H-M   'P 1'
#
loop_
_entity.id
_entity.type
_entity.pdbx_description
1 polymer ?
#
loop_
_entity_poly.entity_id
_entity_poly.type
_entity_poly.pdbx_seq_one_letter_code
_entity_poly.pdbx_strand_id
1 'polypeptide(L)' 'NNVRHRLNTGGNRALNSVLHTIAVCQIRDGGRGQDYYLRKISEGKTPSEARRALKRRLSNVVYRIMKRDQRNHLAQAA' A
#
# COMPACT_ATOMS: atom_id res chain seq x y z
N ASN A 1 0.16 11.68 -20.53
CA ASN A 1 1.30 12.21 -19.83
C ASN A 1 0.89 12.99 -18.58
N ASN A 2 0.04 13.97 -18.76
CA ASN A 2 -0.46 14.73 -17.63
C ASN A 2 -1.28 13.88 -16.68
N VAL A 3 -1.99 12.91 -17.24
CA VAL A 3 -2.78 11.97 -16.43
C VAL A 3 -1.86 11.16 -15.54
N ARG A 4 -0.76 10.66 -16.11
CA ARG A 4 0.22 9.91 -15.34
C ARG A 4 0.85 10.78 -14.26
N HIS A 5 1.14 12.02 -14.60
CA HIS A 5 1.72 12.97 -13.66
C HIS A 5 0.77 13.24 -12.49
N ARG A 6 -0.51 13.41 -12.81
CA ARG A 6 -1.51 13.63 -11.79
C ARG A 6 -1.67 12.45 -10.87
N LEU A 7 -1.62 11.24 -11.41
CA LEU A 7 -1.68 10.04 -10.60
C LEU A 7 -0.49 9.96 -9.65
N ASN A 8 0.68 10.37 -10.13
CA ASN A 8 1.88 10.30 -9.31
C ASN A 8 1.92 11.37 -8.24
N THR A 9 1.32 12.53 -8.50
CA THR A 9 1.38 13.64 -7.54
C THR A 9 0.13 13.73 -6.70
N GLY A 10 -1.01 13.99 -7.35
CA GLY A 10 -2.27 14.17 -6.64
C GLY A 10 -2.81 12.87 -6.10
N GLY A 11 -2.84 11.84 -6.95
CA GLY A 11 -3.32 10.52 -6.56
C GLY A 11 -2.47 9.91 -5.47
N ASN A 12 -1.17 10.16 -5.49
CA ASN A 12 -0.25 9.62 -4.50
C ASN A 12 -0.52 10.15 -3.10
N ARG A 13 -0.89 11.41 -2.99
CA ARG A 13 -1.18 11.99 -1.69
C ARG A 13 -2.38 11.35 -1.04
N ALA A 14 -3.47 11.23 -1.79
CA ALA A 14 -4.68 10.60 -1.28
C ALA A 14 -4.44 9.13 -0.98
N LEU A 15 -3.79 8.42 -1.89
CA LEU A 15 -3.50 7.01 -1.71
C LEU A 15 -2.56 6.79 -0.52
N ASN A 16 -1.56 7.65 -0.37
CA ASN A 16 -0.62 7.53 0.73
C ASN A 16 -1.32 7.74 2.07
N SER A 17 -2.27 8.66 2.13
CA SER A 17 -3.06 8.91 3.33
C SER A 17 -3.91 7.69 3.68
N VAL A 18 -4.56 7.09 2.69
CA VAL A 18 -5.35 5.89 2.89
C VAL A 18 -4.48 4.73 3.35
N LEU A 19 -3.33 4.55 2.70
CA LEU A 19 -2.41 3.48 3.07
C LEU A 19 -1.90 3.65 4.49
N HIS A 20 -1.64 4.89 4.89
CA HIS A 20 -1.21 5.15 6.26
C HIS A 20 -2.28 4.73 7.26
N THR A 21 -3.52 5.09 6.98
CA THR A 21 -4.64 4.72 7.85
C THR A 21 -4.80 3.21 7.93
N ILE A 22 -4.71 2.52 6.78
CA ILE A 22 -4.81 1.07 6.74
C ILE A 22 -3.68 0.44 7.53
N ALA A 23 -2.46 0.93 7.37
CA ALA A 23 -1.30 0.38 8.08
C ALA A 23 -1.47 0.53 9.60
N VAL A 24 -1.89 1.71 10.04
CA VAL A 24 -2.11 1.96 11.47
C VAL A 24 -3.18 1.02 12.02
N CYS A 25 -4.27 0.86 11.27
CA CYS A 25 -5.34 -0.04 11.69
C CYS A 25 -4.87 -1.48 11.77
N GLN A 26 -4.09 -1.94 10.79
CA GLN A 26 -3.59 -3.31 10.81
C GLN A 26 -2.64 -3.55 11.97
N ILE A 27 -1.79 -2.58 12.29
CA ILE A 27 -0.87 -2.70 13.40
C ILE A 27 -1.66 -2.82 14.71
N ARG A 28 -2.74 -2.05 14.84
CA ARG A 28 -3.55 -2.05 16.05
C ARG A 28 -4.42 -3.30 16.16
N ASP A 29 -5.05 -3.69 15.06
CA ASP A 29 -6.10 -4.72 15.09
C ASP A 29 -5.56 -6.15 14.95
N GLY A 30 -4.32 -6.30 14.51
CA GLY A 30 -3.71 -7.61 14.35
C GLY A 30 -3.82 -8.13 12.92
N GLY A 31 -3.30 -9.34 12.72
CA GLY A 31 -3.33 -9.98 11.41
C GLY A 31 -1.99 -9.91 10.72
N ARG A 32 -2.01 -10.12 9.40
CA ARG A 32 -0.78 -10.20 8.61
C ARG A 32 0.03 -8.91 8.65
N GLY A 33 -0.65 -7.78 8.64
CA GLY A 33 0.03 -6.49 8.69
C GLY A 33 0.76 -6.30 10.01
N GLN A 34 0.12 -6.69 11.10
CA GLN A 34 0.76 -6.60 12.40
C GLN A 34 1.96 -7.56 12.49
N ASP A 35 1.81 -8.76 11.97
CA ASP A 35 2.91 -9.74 11.95
C ASP A 35 4.11 -9.19 11.20
N TYR A 36 3.86 -8.58 10.04
CA TYR A 36 4.92 -7.98 9.25
C TYR A 36 5.60 -6.85 10.00
N TYR A 37 4.81 -5.99 10.62
CA TYR A 37 5.30 -4.86 11.40
C TYR A 37 6.18 -5.35 12.56
N LEU A 38 5.69 -6.32 13.32
CA LEU A 38 6.43 -6.86 14.46
C LEU A 38 7.71 -7.54 14.02
N ARG A 39 7.70 -8.21 12.88
CA ARG A 39 8.91 -8.81 12.34
C ARG A 39 9.95 -7.76 12.03
N LYS A 40 9.54 -6.64 11.44
CA LYS A 40 10.47 -5.55 11.16
C LYS A 40 11.05 -4.96 12.43
N ILE A 41 10.24 -4.84 13.47
CA ILE A 41 10.74 -4.40 14.77
C ILE A 41 11.79 -5.37 15.29
N SER A 42 11.51 -6.68 15.19
CA SER A 42 12.46 -7.69 15.67
C SER A 42 13.75 -7.69 14.86
N GLU A 43 13.72 -7.20 13.63
CA GLU A 43 14.91 -7.09 12.78
C GLU A 43 15.72 -5.83 13.10
N GLY A 44 15.29 -5.03 14.08
CA GLY A 44 16.02 -3.84 14.48
C GLY A 44 15.50 -2.55 13.89
N LYS A 45 14.38 -2.58 13.17
CA LYS A 45 13.80 -1.37 12.62
C LYS A 45 13.07 -0.58 13.69
N THR A 46 13.09 0.74 13.56
CA THR A 46 12.30 1.59 14.45
C THR A 46 10.83 1.47 14.08
N PRO A 47 9.90 1.83 14.99
CA PRO A 47 8.47 1.82 14.66
C PRO A 47 8.15 2.62 13.41
N SER A 48 8.81 3.75 13.21
CA SER A 48 8.59 4.58 12.02
C SER A 48 9.03 3.84 10.75
N GLU A 49 10.19 3.18 10.81
CA GLU A 49 10.69 2.43 9.68
C GLU A 49 9.81 1.22 9.37
N ALA A 50 9.37 0.54 10.42
CA ALA A 50 8.49 -0.62 10.26
C ALA A 50 7.16 -0.22 9.63
N ARG A 51 6.60 0.92 10.06
CA ARG A 51 5.36 1.44 9.49
C ARG A 51 5.54 1.78 8.01
N ARG A 52 6.66 2.41 7.67
CA ARG A 52 6.96 2.75 6.28
C ARG A 52 7.09 1.52 5.41
N ALA A 53 7.75 0.49 5.93
CA ALA A 53 7.90 -0.77 5.21
C ALA A 53 6.53 -1.43 4.97
N LEU A 54 5.65 -1.39 5.97
CA LEU A 54 4.31 -1.94 5.83
C LEU A 54 3.51 -1.16 4.79
N LYS A 55 3.60 0.16 4.80
CA LYS A 55 2.91 0.98 3.80
C LYS A 55 3.38 0.65 2.38
N ARG A 56 4.68 0.45 2.21
CA ARG A 56 5.23 0.08 0.90
C ARG A 56 4.68 -1.26 0.45
N ARG A 57 4.62 -2.22 1.36
CA ARG A 57 4.06 -3.53 1.05
C ARG A 57 2.60 -3.42 0.63
N LEU A 58 1.81 -2.65 1.37
CA LEU A 58 0.41 -2.43 1.04
C LEU A 58 0.25 -1.73 -0.30
N SER A 59 1.10 -0.77 -0.58
CA SER A 59 1.08 -0.07 -1.86
C SER A 59 1.31 -1.04 -3.03
N ASN A 60 2.26 -1.95 -2.86
CA ASN A 60 2.55 -2.95 -3.90
C ASN A 60 1.36 -3.88 -4.12
N VAL A 61 0.70 -4.28 -3.04
CA VAL A 61 -0.48 -5.15 -3.13
C VAL A 61 -1.61 -4.43 -3.86
N VAL A 62 -1.89 -3.19 -3.47
CA VAL A 62 -2.95 -2.41 -4.10
C VAL A 62 -2.65 -2.20 -5.58
N TYR A 63 -1.40 -1.87 -5.89
CA TYR A 63 -1.00 -1.65 -7.28
C TYR A 63 -1.21 -2.90 -8.13
N ARG A 64 -0.87 -4.05 -7.57
CA ARG A 64 -1.07 -5.33 -8.28
C ARG A 64 -2.54 -5.60 -8.52
N ILE A 65 -3.38 -5.33 -7.52
CA ILE A 65 -4.82 -5.53 -7.65
C ILE A 65 -5.38 -4.61 -8.72
N MET A 66 -4.98 -3.35 -8.72
CA MET A 66 -5.44 -2.39 -9.70
C MET A 66 -5.02 -2.79 -11.11
N LYS A 67 -3.82 -3.28 -11.28
CA LYS A 67 -3.35 -3.75 -12.58
C LYS A 67 -4.14 -4.95 -13.06
N ARG A 68 -4.45 -5.86 -12.16
CA ARG A 68 -5.23 -7.04 -12.51
C ARG A 68 -6.65 -6.65 -12.93
N ASP A 69 -7.26 -5.75 -12.18
CA ASP A 69 -8.60 -5.28 -12.50
C ASP A 69 -8.63 -4.59 -13.87
N GLN A 70 -7.63 -3.79 -14.15
CA GLN A 70 -7.53 -3.11 -15.42
C GLN A 70 -7.41 -4.11 -16.56
N ARG A 71 -6.59 -5.14 -16.40
CA ARG A 71 -6.42 -6.18 -17.42
C ARG A 71 -7.72 -6.94 -17.64
N ASN A 72 -8.40 -7.30 -16.56
CA ASN A 72 -9.68 -8.00 -16.68
C ASN A 72 -10.72 -7.15 -17.38
N HIS A 73 -10.74 -5.88 -17.06
CA HIS A 73 -11.68 -4.95 -17.69
C HIS A 73 -11.43 -4.84 -19.19
N LEU A 74 -10.17 -4.73 -19.58
CA LEU A 74 -9.82 -4.67 -21.00
C LEU A 74 -10.16 -5.96 -21.73
N ALA A 75 -9.92 -7.09 -21.09
CA ALA A 75 -10.25 -8.38 -21.67
C ALA A 75 -11.75 -8.52 -21.87
N GLN A 76 -12.54 -8.04 -20.93
CA GLN A 76 -14.00 -8.09 -21.06
C GLN A 76 -14.49 -7.14 -22.15
N ALA A 77 -13.83 -6.02 -22.33
CA ALA A 77 -14.21 -5.05 -23.35
C ALA A 77 -13.88 -5.55 -24.76
N ALA A 78 -12.86 -6.38 -24.87
CA ALA A 78 -12.49 -6.94 -26.17
C ALA A 78 -13.46 -8.03 -26.59
#